data_ed4f569e66cca2364bbaa1a520a0b9aa
#
_entry.id   ed4f569e66cca2364bbaa1a520a0b9aa
#
_cell.length_a   1.000
_cell.length_b   1.000
_cell.length_c   1.000
_cell.angle_alpha   90.00
_cell.angle_beta   90.00
_cell.angle_gamma   90.00
#
_symmetry.space_group_name_H-M   'P 1'
#
loop_
_entity.id
_entity.type
_entity.pdbx_description
1 polymer ?
#
loop_
_entity_poly.entity_id
_entity_poly.type
_entity_poly.pdbx_seq_one_letter_code
_entity_poly.pdbx_strand_id
1 'polypeptide(L)'
;MKFDIQNDFLGYHSEWNLGSPGGWDYQRITQNIGKAVWDRILRISDPGVDLDFLHPLLYPVYGFVDMLVAVHRSREGTAPGLIAVVAEEETLVDVTENINLAGHLSAVEGITGALMAPHELELCDGKVSYRGQPVSTIFMDFNSDILLDLHRKHDLTPALQAVREGRVVNPRGTEPINVKSMFEVFTGPLGKHFCEETVRRTPWTRRFGERSALGPDGQEIRDLIQYAYRNWDNLVLKPERGYSGMGVRVGGVNEDAGEAIELALSKGDYILQEKIPLNLWAEDNPAVDPVARSVVLERYQTDFRCLMGPGGLFGFLVRFGGVPTNVGSGGGVQPLAVLRSGMTVREAVERVNAAVMNIEYGDLREIVLDQEKMALDERFTYLLGPIRMAIRPRIITPGHLTALERYCRCMWTDSQVLEKMWLEGALDDYIGIEKEELEIARMQPWKGGPAVFASDGLFSFGAHPEDG
;
A
#
# COMPACT_ATOMS: atom_id res chain seq x y z
N MET A 1 3.53 25.53 -1.23
CA MET A 1 4.98 25.79 -1.41
C MET A 1 5.57 24.52 -1.98
N LYS A 2 6.06 24.51 -3.22
CA LYS A 2 6.67 23.31 -3.80
C LYS A 2 7.99 23.05 -3.07
N PHE A 3 8.17 21.86 -2.51
CA PHE A 3 9.45 21.44 -1.94
C PHE A 3 10.45 21.12 -3.06
N ASP A 4 11.73 21.17 -2.73
CA ASP A 4 12.77 20.78 -3.68
C ASP A 4 12.74 19.24 -3.83
N ILE A 5 12.04 18.81 -4.84
CA ILE A 5 11.78 17.41 -5.12
C ILE A 5 13.07 16.62 -5.40
N GLN A 6 14.14 17.26 -5.86
CA GLN A 6 15.40 16.61 -6.17
C GLN A 6 16.19 16.26 -4.91
N ASN A 7 15.96 17.00 -3.83
CA ASN A 7 16.63 16.83 -2.55
C ASN A 7 15.70 16.29 -1.45
N ASP A 8 14.55 15.77 -1.81
CA ASP A 8 13.58 15.20 -0.86
C ASP A 8 13.43 13.69 -1.02
N PHE A 9 13.90 12.93 -0.06
CA PHE A 9 13.77 11.48 -0.06
C PHE A 9 12.31 11.03 -0.10
N LEU A 10 11.40 11.74 0.57
CA LEU A 10 10.01 11.31 0.67
C LEU A 10 9.17 11.58 -0.59
N GLY A 11 9.39 12.67 -1.31
CA GLY A 11 8.63 13.04 -2.50
C GLY A 11 7.12 13.17 -2.30
N TYR A 12 6.32 12.73 -3.26
CA TYR A 12 4.86 12.74 -3.20
C TYR A 12 4.31 11.37 -2.83
N HIS A 13 3.16 11.32 -2.18
CA HIS A 13 2.35 10.10 -2.12
C HIS A 13 1.27 10.13 -3.23
N SER A 14 0.99 8.98 -3.81
CA SER A 14 0.07 8.88 -4.94
C SER A 14 -1.33 8.44 -4.53
N GLU A 15 -1.47 7.78 -3.39
CA GLU A 15 -2.71 7.15 -2.95
C GLU A 15 -2.66 6.83 -1.44
N TRP A 16 -3.83 6.91 -0.78
CA TRP A 16 -4.04 6.33 0.53
C TRP A 16 -4.93 5.10 0.42
N ASN A 17 -4.70 4.14 1.30
CA ASN A 17 -5.55 2.98 1.49
C ASN A 17 -5.85 2.83 2.98
N LEU A 18 -7.06 3.15 3.38
CA LEU A 18 -7.56 3.15 4.75
C LEU A 18 -8.60 2.03 4.98
N GLY A 19 -8.91 1.25 3.95
CA GLY A 19 -9.83 0.12 4.02
C GLY A 19 -9.11 -1.17 4.41
N SER A 20 -8.62 -1.93 3.44
CA SER A 20 -7.89 -3.17 3.68
C SER A 20 -6.60 -3.21 2.83
N PRO A 21 -5.52 -2.54 3.27
CA PRO A 21 -4.27 -2.52 2.54
C PRO A 21 -3.56 -3.87 2.65
N GLY A 22 -3.18 -4.46 1.51
CA GLY A 22 -2.32 -5.63 1.44
C GLY A 22 -0.82 -5.27 1.36
N GLY A 23 0.03 -6.30 1.35
CA GLY A 23 1.48 -6.16 1.19
C GLY A 23 2.29 -6.41 2.47
N TRP A 24 1.61 -6.61 3.60
CA TRP A 24 2.25 -6.81 4.90
C TRP A 24 2.97 -8.16 5.02
N ASP A 25 2.47 -9.25 4.45
CA ASP A 25 3.16 -10.53 4.42
C ASP A 25 3.97 -10.74 3.13
N TYR A 26 3.55 -10.16 2.02
CA TYR A 26 4.36 -10.18 0.79
C TYR A 26 5.73 -9.55 1.00
N GLN A 27 5.85 -8.51 1.83
CA GLN A 27 7.16 -7.97 2.18
C GLN A 27 7.99 -8.95 3.01
N ARG A 28 7.41 -9.70 3.95
CA ARG A 28 8.12 -10.74 4.71
C ARG A 28 8.72 -11.79 3.76
N ILE A 29 7.91 -12.29 2.82
CA ILE A 29 8.37 -13.26 1.82
C ILE A 29 9.50 -12.65 0.98
N THR A 30 9.31 -11.42 0.49
CA THR A 30 10.32 -10.67 -0.27
C THR A 30 11.64 -10.54 0.50
N GLN A 31 11.56 -10.21 1.80
CA GLN A 31 12.74 -10.07 2.66
C GLN A 31 13.48 -11.39 2.85
N ASN A 32 12.76 -12.47 3.13
CA ASN A 32 13.37 -13.79 3.34
C ASN A 32 14.10 -14.27 2.07
N ILE A 33 13.44 -14.17 0.92
CA ILE A 33 14.04 -14.56 -0.36
C ILE A 33 15.21 -13.62 -0.71
N GLY A 34 15.01 -12.29 -0.56
CA GLY A 34 16.06 -11.30 -0.83
C GLY A 34 17.30 -11.49 0.03
N LYS A 35 17.12 -11.84 1.31
CA LYS A 35 18.24 -12.18 2.20
C LYS A 35 18.97 -13.45 1.73
N ALA A 36 18.25 -14.49 1.35
CA ALA A 36 18.86 -15.73 0.85
C ALA A 36 19.66 -15.48 -0.45
N VAL A 37 19.11 -14.67 -1.36
CA VAL A 37 19.81 -14.21 -2.58
C VAL A 37 21.05 -13.43 -2.23
N TRP A 38 20.95 -12.47 -1.30
CA TRP A 38 22.07 -11.66 -0.84
C TRP A 38 23.20 -12.51 -0.24
N ASP A 39 22.87 -13.49 0.59
CA ASP A 39 23.85 -14.38 1.19
C ASP A 39 24.60 -15.23 0.14
N ARG A 40 23.98 -15.53 -1.01
CA ARG A 40 24.67 -16.17 -2.13
C ARG A 40 25.58 -15.22 -2.88
N ILE A 41 25.12 -13.98 -3.12
CA ILE A 41 25.93 -12.93 -3.74
C ILE A 41 27.19 -12.69 -2.93
N LEU A 42 27.09 -12.52 -1.61
CA LEU A 42 28.24 -12.30 -0.72
C LEU A 42 29.31 -13.39 -0.80
N ARG A 43 28.91 -14.65 -1.04
CA ARG A 43 29.85 -15.76 -1.18
C ARG A 43 30.64 -15.72 -2.48
N ILE A 44 30.10 -15.08 -3.52
CA ILE A 44 30.73 -15.01 -4.85
C ILE A 44 31.47 -13.69 -5.01
N SER A 45 30.82 -12.58 -4.61
CA SER A 45 31.34 -11.23 -4.81
C SER A 45 30.87 -10.32 -3.66
N ASP A 46 31.73 -10.13 -2.66
CA ASP A 46 31.46 -9.27 -1.51
C ASP A 46 31.69 -7.80 -1.86
N PRO A 47 30.66 -6.93 -1.83
CA PRO A 47 30.81 -5.50 -2.08
C PRO A 47 31.47 -4.71 -0.93
N GLY A 48 31.69 -5.34 0.23
CA GLY A 48 32.19 -4.67 1.43
C GLY A 48 31.18 -3.65 1.99
N VAL A 49 29.89 -3.93 1.90
CA VAL A 49 28.80 -3.08 2.39
C VAL A 49 28.01 -3.81 3.47
N ASP A 50 27.93 -3.21 4.67
CA ASP A 50 27.19 -3.79 5.79
C ASP A 50 25.71 -3.43 5.69
N LEU A 51 24.88 -4.43 5.37
CA LEU A 51 23.44 -4.31 5.14
C LEU A 51 22.63 -5.15 6.13
N ASP A 52 21.74 -4.51 6.87
CA ASP A 52 20.80 -5.16 7.78
C ASP A 52 19.47 -5.51 7.08
N PHE A 53 19.28 -6.79 6.83
CA PHE A 53 18.03 -7.35 6.30
C PHE A 53 17.02 -7.74 7.41
N LEU A 54 17.41 -7.68 8.67
CA LEU A 54 16.61 -8.17 9.78
C LEU A 54 16.00 -7.05 10.65
N HIS A 55 16.12 -5.80 10.19
CA HIS A 55 15.50 -4.68 10.90
C HIS A 55 13.97 -4.90 11.04
N PRO A 56 13.36 -4.73 12.23
CA PRO A 56 11.95 -5.08 12.48
C PRO A 56 10.96 -4.42 11.51
N LEU A 57 11.18 -3.18 11.11
CA LEU A 57 10.31 -2.46 10.15
C LEU A 57 10.35 -3.04 8.72
N LEU A 58 11.20 -4.02 8.44
CA LEU A 58 11.19 -4.74 7.17
C LEU A 58 10.23 -5.94 7.16
N TYR A 59 9.55 -6.19 8.29
CA TYR A 59 8.63 -7.31 8.48
C TYR A 59 7.28 -6.83 9.03
N PRO A 60 6.50 -6.06 8.27
CA PRO A 60 5.27 -5.41 8.74
C PRO A 60 4.21 -6.37 9.29
N VAL A 61 4.20 -7.63 8.86
CA VAL A 61 3.24 -8.64 9.31
C VAL A 61 3.26 -8.83 10.83
N TYR A 62 4.41 -8.75 11.47
CA TYR A 62 4.49 -8.96 12.92
C TYR A 62 3.82 -7.83 13.70
N GLY A 63 4.01 -6.56 13.29
CA GLY A 63 3.28 -5.44 13.88
C GLY A 63 1.76 -5.55 13.66
N PHE A 64 1.35 -6.08 12.52
CA PHE A 64 -0.07 -6.30 12.23
C PHE A 64 -0.67 -7.44 13.09
N VAL A 65 0.03 -8.57 13.22
CA VAL A 65 -0.38 -9.66 14.13
C VAL A 65 -0.48 -9.18 15.57
N ASP A 66 0.54 -8.48 16.06
CA ASP A 66 0.55 -7.92 17.41
C ASP A 66 -0.62 -6.98 17.66
N MET A 67 -0.99 -6.15 16.69
CA MET A 67 -2.15 -5.27 16.78
C MET A 67 -3.46 -6.08 16.88
N LEU A 68 -3.68 -7.09 16.03
CA LEU A 68 -4.88 -7.93 16.09
C LEU A 68 -5.00 -8.69 17.41
N VAL A 69 -3.88 -9.23 17.91
CA VAL A 69 -3.82 -9.90 19.22
C VAL A 69 -4.08 -8.91 20.35
N ALA A 70 -3.58 -7.68 20.27
CA ALA A 70 -3.87 -6.63 21.25
C ALA A 70 -5.36 -6.25 21.26
N VAL A 71 -6.02 -6.20 20.09
CA VAL A 71 -7.47 -5.99 20.00
C VAL A 71 -8.23 -7.13 20.68
N HIS A 72 -7.88 -8.38 20.40
CA HIS A 72 -8.47 -9.54 21.08
C HIS A 72 -8.30 -9.43 22.60
N ARG A 73 -7.07 -9.22 23.07
CA ARG A 73 -6.76 -9.12 24.51
C ARG A 73 -7.48 -7.97 25.20
N SER A 74 -7.73 -6.88 24.52
CA SER A 74 -8.49 -5.75 25.07
C SER A 74 -9.96 -6.08 25.34
N ARG A 75 -10.50 -7.09 24.63
CA ARG A 75 -11.90 -7.54 24.75
C ARG A 75 -12.07 -8.74 25.69
N GLU A 76 -11.21 -9.72 25.56
CA GLU A 76 -11.33 -11.04 26.18
C GLU A 76 -10.27 -11.29 27.25
N GLY A 77 -9.37 -10.34 27.51
CA GLY A 77 -8.25 -10.51 28.44
C GLY A 77 -7.26 -11.55 27.90
N THR A 78 -6.82 -12.47 28.76
CA THR A 78 -5.92 -13.57 28.41
C THR A 78 -6.65 -14.85 28.01
N ALA A 79 -7.98 -14.82 27.92
CA ALA A 79 -8.76 -16.00 27.52
C ALA A 79 -8.39 -16.43 26.09
N PRO A 80 -8.32 -17.74 25.83
CA PRO A 80 -8.18 -18.22 24.47
C PRO A 80 -9.31 -17.75 23.58
N GLY A 81 -9.01 -17.42 22.31
CA GLY A 81 -10.03 -16.93 21.42
C GLY A 81 -9.72 -17.10 19.93
N LEU A 82 -10.74 -16.86 19.12
CA LEU A 82 -10.64 -16.93 17.67
C LEU A 82 -10.57 -15.51 17.10
N ILE A 83 -9.55 -15.29 16.29
CA ILE A 83 -9.40 -14.13 15.40
C ILE A 83 -9.67 -14.59 13.98
N ALA A 84 -10.71 -14.07 13.34
CA ALA A 84 -11.10 -14.45 11.99
C ALA A 84 -10.41 -13.54 10.97
N VAL A 85 -9.89 -14.15 9.90
CA VAL A 85 -9.53 -13.49 8.65
C VAL A 85 -10.66 -13.78 7.68
N VAL A 86 -11.42 -12.75 7.29
CA VAL A 86 -12.59 -12.89 6.45
C VAL A 86 -12.31 -12.30 5.09
N ALA A 87 -12.43 -13.10 4.04
CA ALA A 87 -12.16 -12.71 2.66
C ALA A 87 -13.24 -13.26 1.72
N GLU A 88 -13.28 -12.77 0.48
CA GLU A 88 -14.18 -13.31 -0.55
C GLU A 88 -13.85 -14.78 -0.82
N GLU A 89 -14.89 -15.61 -1.02
CA GLU A 89 -14.74 -17.07 -1.17
C GLU A 89 -13.76 -17.46 -2.27
N GLU A 90 -13.78 -16.72 -3.38
CA GLU A 90 -12.92 -16.92 -4.53
C GLU A 90 -11.43 -16.69 -4.21
N THR A 91 -11.13 -15.89 -3.18
CA THR A 91 -9.76 -15.49 -2.81
C THR A 91 -9.15 -16.33 -1.70
N LEU A 92 -9.93 -17.20 -1.04
CA LEU A 92 -9.49 -17.97 0.13
C LEU A 92 -8.30 -18.90 -0.14
N VAL A 93 -8.13 -19.35 -1.39
CA VAL A 93 -7.05 -20.27 -1.79
C VAL A 93 -5.92 -19.57 -2.54
N ASP A 94 -6.15 -18.33 -3.02
CA ASP A 94 -5.24 -17.63 -3.92
C ASP A 94 -4.49 -16.50 -3.23
N VAL A 95 -5.07 -15.85 -2.21
CA VAL A 95 -4.42 -14.76 -1.50
C VAL A 95 -3.55 -15.29 -0.36
N THR A 96 -2.28 -15.50 -0.68
CA THR A 96 -1.28 -16.06 0.25
C THR A 96 -1.18 -15.28 1.56
N GLU A 97 -1.32 -13.95 1.53
CA GLU A 97 -1.28 -13.11 2.73
C GLU A 97 -2.34 -13.52 3.75
N ASN A 98 -3.58 -13.76 3.32
CA ASN A 98 -4.68 -14.12 4.22
C ASN A 98 -4.47 -15.51 4.83
N ILE A 99 -3.96 -16.47 4.03
CA ILE A 99 -3.60 -17.81 4.50
C ILE A 99 -2.51 -17.71 5.57
N ASN A 100 -1.47 -16.95 5.29
CA ASN A 100 -0.34 -16.78 6.19
C ASN A 100 -0.74 -16.02 7.46
N LEU A 101 -1.62 -15.02 7.36
CA LEU A 101 -2.12 -14.30 8.54
C LEU A 101 -2.81 -15.22 9.52
N ALA A 102 -3.70 -16.09 9.05
CA ALA A 102 -4.36 -17.09 9.90
C ALA A 102 -3.32 -18.02 10.56
N GLY A 103 -2.27 -18.40 9.81
CA GLY A 103 -1.15 -19.18 10.34
C GLY A 103 -0.34 -18.43 11.41
N HIS A 104 0.04 -17.17 11.16
CA HIS A 104 0.77 -16.34 12.12
C HIS A 104 -0.03 -16.10 13.39
N LEU A 105 -1.33 -15.85 13.29
CA LEU A 105 -2.22 -15.72 14.45
C LEU A 105 -2.27 -17.02 15.26
N SER A 106 -2.36 -18.17 14.59
CA SER A 106 -2.39 -19.49 15.25
C SER A 106 -1.05 -19.86 15.91
N ALA A 107 0.05 -19.22 15.55
CA ALA A 107 1.34 -19.38 16.21
C ALA A 107 1.42 -18.63 17.54
N VAL A 108 0.47 -17.73 17.85
CA VAL A 108 0.40 -17.00 19.12
C VAL A 108 -0.35 -17.85 20.16
N GLU A 109 0.25 -18.02 21.33
CA GLU A 109 -0.33 -18.82 22.41
C GLU A 109 -1.74 -18.33 22.80
N GLY A 110 -2.70 -19.24 22.84
CA GLY A 110 -4.09 -18.97 23.17
C GLY A 110 -4.93 -18.36 22.04
N ILE A 111 -4.36 -18.13 20.85
CA ILE A 111 -5.09 -17.60 19.69
C ILE A 111 -5.32 -18.70 18.66
N THR A 112 -6.53 -18.76 18.13
CA THR A 112 -6.86 -19.51 16.92
C THR A 112 -7.06 -18.52 15.79
N GLY A 113 -6.21 -18.55 14.78
CA GLY A 113 -6.41 -17.82 13.52
C GLY A 113 -7.21 -18.66 12.54
N ALA A 114 -8.27 -18.12 11.94
CA ALA A 114 -9.08 -18.86 10.96
C ALA A 114 -9.39 -18.00 9.75
N LEU A 115 -9.11 -18.54 8.55
CA LEU A 115 -9.48 -17.92 7.27
C LEU A 115 -10.82 -18.49 6.83
N MET A 116 -11.78 -17.62 6.44
CA MET A 116 -13.13 -18.01 6.07
C MET A 116 -13.80 -17.00 5.15
N ALA A 117 -14.85 -17.44 4.47
CA ALA A 117 -15.78 -16.56 3.77
C ALA A 117 -16.76 -15.88 4.77
N PRO A 118 -17.30 -14.69 4.45
CA PRO A 118 -18.16 -13.96 5.36
C PRO A 118 -19.50 -14.68 5.69
N HIS A 119 -19.99 -15.53 4.79
CA HIS A 119 -21.22 -16.31 5.00
C HIS A 119 -21.01 -17.56 5.87
N GLU A 120 -19.76 -17.91 6.21
CA GLU A 120 -19.44 -18.97 7.18
C GLU A 120 -19.53 -18.49 8.64
N LEU A 121 -19.65 -17.17 8.85
CA LEU A 121 -19.97 -16.63 10.16
C LEU A 121 -21.40 -16.95 10.56
N GLU A 122 -21.62 -17.28 11.81
CA GLU A 122 -22.92 -17.68 12.36
C GLU A 122 -23.22 -16.93 13.66
N LEU A 123 -24.49 -16.94 14.09
CA LEU A 123 -24.89 -16.45 15.40
C LEU A 123 -25.22 -17.64 16.30
N CYS A 124 -24.35 -17.92 17.29
CA CYS A 124 -24.57 -18.91 18.32
C CYS A 124 -24.89 -18.21 19.65
N ASP A 125 -26.07 -18.40 20.20
CA ASP A 125 -26.54 -17.74 21.42
C ASP A 125 -26.39 -16.19 21.35
N GLY A 126 -26.66 -15.63 20.16
CA GLY A 126 -26.54 -14.19 19.90
C GLY A 126 -25.11 -13.66 19.76
N LYS A 127 -24.10 -14.52 19.77
CA LYS A 127 -22.69 -14.18 19.59
C LYS A 127 -22.23 -14.52 18.18
N VAL A 128 -21.47 -13.64 17.57
CA VAL A 128 -20.77 -13.92 16.30
C VAL A 128 -19.78 -15.06 16.52
N SER A 129 -19.91 -16.12 15.75
CA SER A 129 -19.19 -17.39 15.92
C SER A 129 -18.78 -17.97 14.58
N TYR A 130 -17.81 -18.89 14.62
CA TYR A 130 -17.40 -19.73 13.50
C TYR A 130 -17.27 -21.17 13.99
N ARG A 131 -18.02 -22.10 13.40
CA ARG A 131 -18.06 -23.52 13.82
C ARG A 131 -18.30 -23.67 15.33
N GLY A 132 -19.25 -22.89 15.86
CA GLY A 132 -19.61 -22.90 17.27
C GLY A 132 -18.63 -22.18 18.21
N GLN A 133 -17.50 -21.67 17.72
CA GLN A 133 -16.52 -20.94 18.53
C GLN A 133 -16.75 -19.43 18.39
N PRO A 134 -16.92 -18.67 19.49
CA PRO A 134 -17.08 -17.21 19.43
C PRO A 134 -15.86 -16.52 18.79
N VAL A 135 -16.16 -15.57 17.88
CA VAL A 135 -15.13 -14.74 17.22
C VAL A 135 -14.95 -13.45 18.00
N SER A 136 -13.73 -13.19 18.46
CA SER A 136 -13.41 -11.99 19.24
C SER A 136 -13.11 -10.78 18.37
N THR A 137 -12.41 -11.02 17.27
CA THR A 137 -11.89 -9.99 16.34
C THR A 137 -11.94 -10.51 14.93
N ILE A 138 -12.25 -9.64 13.98
CA ILE A 138 -12.30 -9.96 12.54
C ILE A 138 -11.39 -8.98 11.81
N PHE A 139 -10.42 -9.49 11.06
CA PHE A 139 -9.84 -8.74 9.94
C PHE A 139 -10.65 -9.06 8.70
N MET A 140 -11.22 -8.04 8.05
CA MET A 140 -12.07 -8.20 6.87
C MET A 140 -11.34 -7.62 5.66
N ASP A 141 -10.91 -8.51 4.75
CA ASP A 141 -10.06 -8.15 3.59
C ASP A 141 -10.89 -7.72 2.37
N PHE A 142 -11.91 -6.91 2.60
CA PHE A 142 -12.69 -6.24 1.56
C PHE A 142 -13.47 -5.07 2.15
N ASN A 143 -13.94 -4.16 1.29
CA ASN A 143 -14.68 -2.95 1.68
C ASN A 143 -16.20 -3.20 1.76
N SER A 144 -16.93 -2.19 2.21
CA SER A 144 -18.38 -2.28 2.45
C SER A 144 -19.22 -2.41 1.18
N ASP A 145 -18.73 -1.97 0.01
CA ASP A 145 -19.37 -2.21 -1.28
C ASP A 145 -19.43 -3.72 -1.58
N ILE A 146 -18.30 -4.42 -1.41
CA ILE A 146 -18.24 -5.87 -1.54
C ILE A 146 -19.11 -6.56 -0.48
N LEU A 147 -19.07 -6.07 0.78
CA LEU A 147 -19.92 -6.60 1.84
C LEU A 147 -21.41 -6.53 1.48
N LEU A 148 -21.86 -5.43 0.88
CA LEU A 148 -23.23 -5.25 0.41
C LEU A 148 -23.58 -6.17 -0.74
N ASP A 149 -22.68 -6.31 -1.72
CA ASP A 149 -22.88 -7.19 -2.85
C ASP A 149 -22.95 -8.66 -2.43
N LEU A 150 -22.14 -9.07 -1.48
CA LEU A 150 -22.20 -10.40 -0.90
C LEU A 150 -23.45 -10.59 -0.04
N HIS A 151 -23.91 -9.56 0.69
CA HIS A 151 -25.14 -9.63 1.49
C HIS A 151 -26.40 -9.79 0.63
N ARG A 152 -26.38 -9.33 -0.61
CA ARG A 152 -27.47 -9.57 -1.59
C ARG A 152 -27.53 -11.03 -2.05
N LYS A 153 -26.43 -11.79 -1.92
CA LYS A 153 -26.31 -13.20 -2.36
C LYS A 153 -26.43 -14.19 -1.20
N HIS A 154 -26.00 -13.80 -0.02
CA HIS A 154 -25.90 -14.63 1.18
C HIS A 154 -26.47 -13.90 2.39
N ASP A 155 -26.88 -14.63 3.42
CA ASP A 155 -27.21 -14.00 4.71
C ASP A 155 -25.94 -13.64 5.46
N LEU A 156 -25.55 -12.37 5.42
CA LEU A 156 -24.40 -11.83 6.15
C LEU A 156 -24.79 -11.12 7.45
N THR A 157 -25.96 -11.41 8.01
CA THR A 157 -26.41 -10.85 9.30
C THR A 157 -25.35 -11.02 10.40
N PRO A 158 -24.63 -12.16 10.52
CA PRO A 158 -23.55 -12.30 11.49
C PRO A 158 -22.37 -11.34 11.26
N ALA A 159 -21.96 -11.13 10.01
CA ALA A 159 -20.90 -10.18 9.65
C ALA A 159 -21.31 -8.73 9.97
N LEU A 160 -22.53 -8.33 9.64
CA LEU A 160 -23.09 -7.01 9.99
C LEU A 160 -23.24 -6.83 11.50
N GLN A 161 -23.55 -7.91 12.23
CA GLN A 161 -23.55 -7.90 13.69
C GLN A 161 -22.14 -7.63 14.25
N ALA A 162 -21.10 -8.27 13.68
CA ALA A 162 -19.72 -8.02 14.06
C ALA A 162 -19.31 -6.56 13.84
N VAL A 163 -19.76 -5.92 12.75
CA VAL A 163 -19.54 -4.49 12.51
C VAL A 163 -20.21 -3.67 13.62
N ARG A 164 -21.49 -3.92 13.94
CA ARG A 164 -22.22 -3.19 15.01
C ARG A 164 -21.56 -3.35 16.38
N GLU A 165 -20.99 -4.51 16.67
CA GLU A 165 -20.26 -4.78 17.90
C GLU A 165 -18.83 -4.23 17.90
N GLY A 166 -18.42 -3.61 16.81
CA GLY A 166 -17.07 -3.05 16.66
C GLY A 166 -15.97 -4.11 16.59
N ARG A 167 -16.27 -5.34 16.17
CA ARG A 167 -15.28 -6.46 16.11
C ARG A 167 -14.40 -6.43 14.88
N VAL A 168 -14.75 -5.63 13.86
CA VAL A 168 -14.04 -5.59 12.58
C VAL A 168 -12.86 -4.63 12.63
N VAL A 169 -11.74 -5.05 12.11
CA VAL A 169 -10.50 -4.29 11.83
C VAL A 169 -10.23 -4.41 10.31
N ASN A 170 -10.12 -3.33 9.55
CA ASN A 170 -10.34 -1.94 9.92
C ASN A 170 -11.82 -1.65 10.18
N PRO A 171 -12.13 -0.73 11.12
CA PRO A 171 -13.51 -0.28 11.32
C PRO A 171 -14.09 0.31 10.04
N ARG A 172 -15.35 -0.01 9.73
CA ARG A 172 -15.99 0.46 8.49
C ARG A 172 -16.06 1.99 8.37
N GLY A 173 -16.00 2.70 9.50
CA GLY A 173 -15.90 4.16 9.54
C GLY A 173 -14.65 4.77 8.88
N THR A 174 -13.64 3.96 8.51
CA THR A 174 -12.51 4.44 7.72
C THR A 174 -12.80 4.53 6.23
N GLU A 175 -13.83 3.88 5.73
CA GLU A 175 -14.11 3.78 4.29
C GLU A 175 -14.58 5.08 3.64
N PRO A 176 -15.41 5.93 4.29
CA PRO A 176 -15.78 7.23 3.73
C PRO A 176 -14.59 8.13 3.44
N ILE A 177 -13.50 7.95 4.19
CA ILE A 177 -12.25 8.70 3.99
C ILE A 177 -11.20 7.92 3.18
N ASN A 178 -11.54 6.73 2.69
CA ASN A 178 -10.69 5.87 1.84
C ASN A 178 -10.93 6.11 0.34
N VAL A 179 -11.41 7.26 -0.05
CA VAL A 179 -11.66 7.65 -1.44
C VAL A 179 -10.59 8.62 -1.93
N LYS A 180 -10.20 8.54 -3.21
CA LYS A 180 -9.13 9.38 -3.76
C LYS A 180 -9.48 10.87 -3.79
N SER A 181 -10.76 11.22 -3.73
CA SER A 181 -11.23 12.59 -3.57
C SER A 181 -10.78 13.26 -2.28
N MET A 182 -10.37 12.51 -1.24
CA MET A 182 -9.77 13.10 -0.04
C MET A 182 -8.49 13.90 -0.36
N PHE A 183 -7.82 13.62 -1.46
CA PHE A 183 -6.68 14.42 -1.91
C PHE A 183 -7.10 15.83 -2.37
N GLU A 184 -8.35 16.01 -2.82
CA GLU A 184 -8.89 17.36 -3.04
C GLU A 184 -9.04 18.13 -1.71
N VAL A 185 -9.39 17.44 -0.63
CA VAL A 185 -9.52 18.06 0.71
C VAL A 185 -8.17 18.60 1.17
N PHE A 186 -7.07 17.83 1.01
CA PHE A 186 -5.72 18.28 1.37
C PHE A 186 -5.21 19.43 0.50
N THR A 187 -5.53 19.41 -0.80
CA THR A 187 -5.02 20.39 -1.78
C THR A 187 -5.99 21.54 -2.03
N GLY A 188 -7.06 21.60 -1.24
CA GLY A 188 -8.09 22.62 -1.29
C GLY A 188 -8.08 23.56 -0.06
N PRO A 189 -9.14 24.36 0.14
CA PRO A 189 -9.25 25.30 1.26
C PRO A 189 -9.22 24.66 2.65
N LEU A 190 -9.60 23.38 2.76
CA LEU A 190 -9.57 22.62 4.00
C LEU A 190 -8.16 22.14 4.38
N GLY A 191 -7.20 22.20 3.46
CA GLY A 191 -5.80 21.76 3.68
C GLY A 191 -5.13 22.39 4.91
N LYS A 192 -5.55 23.59 5.30
CA LYS A 192 -5.05 24.29 6.51
C LYS A 192 -5.29 23.56 7.85
N HIS A 193 -6.14 22.53 7.85
CA HIS A 193 -6.47 21.76 9.05
C HIS A 193 -5.57 20.53 9.25
N PHE A 194 -4.68 20.24 8.30
CA PHE A 194 -3.85 19.06 8.25
C PHE A 194 -2.37 19.39 8.42
N CYS A 195 -1.58 18.34 8.68
CA CYS A 195 -0.13 18.46 8.76
C CYS A 195 0.45 19.08 7.47
N GLU A 196 1.33 20.06 7.60
CA GLU A 196 2.00 20.68 6.44
C GLU A 196 2.72 19.62 5.58
N GLU A 197 3.31 18.62 6.23
CA GLU A 197 4.02 17.52 5.57
C GLU A 197 3.08 16.71 4.65
N THR A 198 1.90 16.36 5.11
CA THR A 198 0.89 15.65 4.31
C THR A 198 0.42 16.51 3.13
N VAL A 199 0.06 17.77 3.41
CA VAL A 199 -0.48 18.68 2.40
C VAL A 199 0.53 18.91 1.27
N ARG A 200 1.79 19.21 1.59
CA ARG A 200 2.80 19.51 0.58
C ARG A 200 3.19 18.29 -0.27
N ARG A 201 3.02 17.07 0.28
CA ARG A 201 3.32 15.81 -0.44
C ARG A 201 2.12 15.26 -1.20
N THR A 202 0.95 15.83 -1.03
CA THR A 202 -0.24 15.47 -1.79
C THR A 202 -0.21 16.16 -3.15
N PRO A 203 -0.20 15.42 -4.27
CA PRO A 203 -0.30 16.04 -5.59
C PRO A 203 -1.64 16.74 -5.73
N TRP A 204 -1.66 17.88 -6.41
CA TRP A 204 -2.91 18.59 -6.66
C TRP A 204 -3.95 17.65 -7.25
N THR A 205 -5.15 17.65 -6.67
CA THR A 205 -6.21 16.71 -7.01
C THR A 205 -7.55 17.41 -6.97
N ARG A 206 -8.45 17.08 -7.92
CA ARG A 206 -9.85 17.52 -7.97
C ARG A 206 -10.75 16.39 -8.42
N ARG A 207 -11.95 16.31 -7.86
CA ARG A 207 -13.02 15.49 -8.45
C ARG A 207 -13.29 15.97 -9.85
N PHE A 208 -13.32 15.06 -10.81
CA PHE A 208 -13.41 15.38 -12.22
C PHE A 208 -14.86 15.51 -12.69
N GLY A 209 -15.17 16.56 -13.44
CA GLY A 209 -16.51 16.82 -13.97
C GLY A 209 -16.68 18.28 -14.43
N GLU A 210 -17.89 18.64 -14.83
CA GLU A 210 -18.28 20.01 -15.24
C GLU A 210 -18.35 20.92 -13.99
N ARG A 211 -17.23 21.55 -13.65
CA ARG A 211 -17.14 22.44 -12.48
C ARG A 211 -15.97 23.41 -12.59
N SER A 212 -16.04 24.50 -11.85
CA SER A 212 -14.86 25.29 -11.52
C SER A 212 -14.08 24.65 -10.37
N ALA A 213 -12.79 24.93 -10.29
CA ALA A 213 -11.92 24.43 -9.24
C ALA A 213 -10.77 25.41 -8.95
N LEU A 214 -10.15 25.25 -7.77
CA LEU A 214 -8.91 25.96 -7.46
C LEU A 214 -7.73 25.21 -8.10
N GLY A 215 -6.95 25.90 -8.91
CA GLY A 215 -5.78 25.35 -9.59
C GLY A 215 -4.58 25.08 -8.66
N PRO A 216 -3.53 24.43 -9.18
CA PRO A 216 -2.31 24.13 -8.41
C PRO A 216 -1.51 25.40 -8.03
N ASP A 217 -1.73 26.49 -8.74
CA ASP A 217 -1.16 27.83 -8.50
C ASP A 217 -2.02 28.73 -7.59
N GLY A 218 -3.17 28.21 -7.13
CA GLY A 218 -4.14 28.95 -6.32
C GLY A 218 -5.09 29.84 -7.13
N GLN A 219 -5.01 29.82 -8.47
CA GLN A 219 -5.94 30.57 -9.31
C GLN A 219 -7.20 29.76 -9.63
N GLU A 220 -8.29 30.44 -9.97
CA GLU A 220 -9.54 29.78 -10.36
C GLU A 220 -9.43 29.15 -11.76
N ILE A 221 -9.70 27.87 -11.85
CA ILE A 221 -9.96 27.14 -13.09
C ILE A 221 -11.48 27.17 -13.30
N ARG A 222 -11.96 27.92 -14.30
CA ARG A 222 -13.41 28.08 -14.55
C ARG A 222 -14.04 26.84 -15.14
N ASP A 223 -13.28 26.09 -15.93
CA ASP A 223 -13.70 24.86 -16.62
C ASP A 223 -12.61 23.81 -16.45
N LEU A 224 -12.90 22.82 -15.58
CA LEU A 224 -11.94 21.75 -15.26
C LEU A 224 -11.72 20.80 -16.43
N ILE A 225 -12.72 20.60 -17.28
CA ILE A 225 -12.61 19.73 -18.46
C ILE A 225 -11.67 20.37 -19.48
N GLN A 226 -11.86 21.65 -19.78
CA GLN A 226 -10.97 22.40 -20.67
C GLN A 226 -9.53 22.48 -20.13
N TYR A 227 -9.41 22.59 -18.82
CA TYR A 227 -8.10 22.54 -18.16
C TYR A 227 -7.41 21.20 -18.36
N ALA A 228 -8.15 20.10 -18.21
CA ALA A 228 -7.64 18.74 -18.43
C ALA A 228 -7.14 18.56 -19.87
N TYR A 229 -7.91 18.96 -20.87
CA TYR A 229 -7.48 18.89 -22.28
C TYR A 229 -6.19 19.68 -22.54
N ARG A 230 -6.06 20.89 -21.99
CA ARG A 230 -4.90 21.76 -22.22
C ARG A 230 -3.63 21.32 -21.54
N ASN A 231 -3.76 20.58 -20.42
CA ASN A 231 -2.65 20.21 -19.58
C ASN A 231 -2.46 18.68 -19.48
N TRP A 232 -3.07 17.92 -20.39
CA TRP A 232 -3.18 16.46 -20.30
C TRP A 232 -1.84 15.79 -20.00
N ASP A 233 -0.76 16.16 -20.65
CA ASP A 233 0.57 15.55 -20.48
C ASP A 233 1.09 15.58 -19.03
N ASN A 234 0.57 16.46 -18.22
CA ASN A 234 0.95 16.65 -16.80
C ASN A 234 -0.09 16.14 -15.81
N LEU A 235 -1.09 15.41 -16.29
CA LEU A 235 -2.23 14.99 -15.49
C LEU A 235 -2.45 13.47 -15.53
N VAL A 236 -3.17 12.98 -14.55
CA VAL A 236 -3.64 11.60 -14.44
C VAL A 236 -5.11 11.61 -14.07
N LEU A 237 -5.93 10.81 -14.75
CA LEU A 237 -7.29 10.50 -14.34
C LEU A 237 -7.31 9.14 -13.63
N LYS A 238 -7.91 9.08 -12.46
CA LYS A 238 -8.04 7.86 -11.66
C LYS A 238 -9.50 7.67 -11.23
N PRO A 239 -10.05 6.45 -11.28
CA PRO A 239 -11.31 6.17 -10.61
C PRO A 239 -11.21 6.57 -9.12
N GLU A 240 -12.25 7.14 -8.57
CA GLU A 240 -12.32 7.53 -7.14
C GLU A 240 -12.11 6.32 -6.23
N ARG A 241 -12.61 5.18 -6.67
CA ARG A 241 -12.39 3.85 -6.10
C ARG A 241 -11.77 2.94 -7.16
N GLY A 242 -11.06 1.93 -6.73
CA GLY A 242 -10.45 0.96 -7.64
C GLY A 242 -9.08 0.53 -7.14
N TYR A 243 -8.68 -0.66 -7.57
CA TYR A 243 -7.46 -1.34 -7.15
C TYR A 243 -6.57 -1.65 -8.36
N SER A 244 -5.32 -1.95 -8.10
CA SER A 244 -4.37 -2.46 -9.09
C SER A 244 -4.16 -1.57 -10.32
N GLY A 245 -4.45 -0.28 -10.24
CA GLY A 245 -4.29 0.65 -11.35
C GLY A 245 -5.32 0.51 -12.47
N MET A 246 -6.38 -0.31 -12.29
CA MET A 246 -7.45 -0.43 -13.27
C MET A 246 -8.16 0.91 -13.48
N GLY A 247 -8.38 1.28 -14.75
CA GLY A 247 -9.04 2.53 -15.12
C GLY A 247 -8.18 3.78 -14.99
N VAL A 248 -6.94 3.69 -14.51
CA VAL A 248 -6.02 4.83 -14.46
C VAL A 248 -5.59 5.21 -15.87
N ARG A 249 -5.67 6.52 -16.20
CA ARG A 249 -5.26 7.12 -17.46
C ARG A 249 -4.16 8.15 -17.23
N VAL A 250 -3.02 7.97 -17.88
CA VAL A 250 -1.82 8.80 -17.63
C VAL A 250 -1.52 9.64 -18.85
N GLY A 251 -1.62 10.95 -18.74
CA GLY A 251 -1.32 11.88 -19.81
C GLY A 251 0.13 11.80 -20.29
N GLY A 252 0.33 11.94 -21.61
CA GLY A 252 1.65 11.88 -22.23
C GLY A 252 2.27 10.47 -22.30
N VAL A 253 1.50 9.41 -21.97
CA VAL A 253 1.96 8.01 -22.04
C VAL A 253 1.03 7.23 -22.98
N ASN A 254 1.18 7.47 -24.29
CA ASN A 254 0.44 6.78 -25.36
C ASN A 254 -1.09 6.76 -25.22
N GLU A 255 -1.69 7.75 -24.55
CA GLU A 255 -3.13 7.87 -24.40
C GLU A 255 -3.67 9.14 -25.01
N ASP A 256 -4.75 9.00 -25.79
CA ASP A 256 -5.49 10.14 -26.34
C ASP A 256 -6.25 10.86 -25.23
N ALA A 257 -6.09 12.18 -25.17
CA ALA A 257 -6.75 13.01 -24.16
C ALA A 257 -8.29 12.93 -24.27
N GLY A 258 -8.82 12.84 -25.49
CA GLY A 258 -10.26 12.76 -25.75
C GLY A 258 -10.84 11.47 -25.16
N GLU A 259 -10.28 10.33 -25.51
CA GLU A 259 -10.75 9.02 -25.03
C GLU A 259 -10.70 8.91 -23.52
N ALA A 260 -9.61 9.37 -22.89
CA ALA A 260 -9.44 9.33 -21.44
C ALA A 260 -10.46 10.23 -20.73
N ILE A 261 -10.66 11.45 -21.21
CA ILE A 261 -11.58 12.43 -20.63
C ILE A 261 -13.04 12.00 -20.83
N GLU A 262 -13.41 11.54 -22.03
CA GLU A 262 -14.75 11.04 -22.31
C GLU A 262 -15.09 9.83 -21.44
N LEU A 263 -14.17 8.88 -21.26
CA LEU A 263 -14.35 7.76 -20.37
C LEU A 263 -14.62 8.24 -18.94
N ALA A 264 -13.80 9.14 -18.42
CA ALA A 264 -13.95 9.65 -17.05
C ALA A 264 -15.29 10.38 -16.84
N LEU A 265 -15.71 11.18 -17.81
CA LEU A 265 -17.02 11.86 -17.80
C LEU A 265 -18.18 10.88 -17.86
N SER A 266 -18.08 9.84 -18.69
CA SER A 266 -19.14 8.83 -18.82
C SER A 266 -19.34 8.00 -17.57
N LYS A 267 -18.27 7.79 -16.78
CA LYS A 267 -18.30 7.08 -15.49
C LYS A 267 -18.77 7.97 -14.34
N GLY A 268 -18.36 9.24 -14.32
CA GLY A 268 -18.74 10.23 -13.32
C GLY A 268 -18.08 10.08 -11.95
N ASP A 269 -17.18 9.11 -11.79
CA ASP A 269 -16.54 8.75 -10.53
C ASP A 269 -15.00 8.84 -10.61
N TYR A 270 -14.48 9.87 -11.28
CA TYR A 270 -13.04 10.06 -11.46
C TYR A 270 -12.52 11.29 -10.70
N ILE A 271 -11.24 11.22 -10.35
CA ILE A 271 -10.44 12.39 -9.96
C ILE A 271 -9.45 12.75 -11.06
N LEU A 272 -9.15 14.04 -11.18
CA LEU A 272 -8.05 14.59 -11.94
C LEU A 272 -6.92 14.94 -10.97
N GLN A 273 -5.73 14.40 -11.22
CA GLN A 273 -4.57 14.58 -10.34
C GLN A 273 -3.34 15.04 -11.12
N GLU A 274 -2.50 15.87 -10.52
CA GLU A 274 -1.17 16.22 -11.06
C GLU A 274 -0.31 14.96 -11.17
N LYS A 275 0.34 14.79 -12.32
CA LYS A 275 1.21 13.64 -12.57
C LYS A 275 2.50 13.76 -11.76
N ILE A 276 2.80 12.75 -10.95
CA ILE A 276 4.04 12.66 -10.19
C ILE A 276 5.19 12.29 -11.15
N PRO A 277 6.29 13.04 -11.18
CA PRO A 277 7.40 12.79 -12.08
C PRO A 277 8.32 11.65 -11.57
N LEU A 278 7.80 10.41 -11.52
CA LEU A 278 8.50 9.26 -10.93
C LEU A 278 9.81 8.88 -11.62
N ASN A 279 9.96 9.20 -12.91
CA ASN A 279 11.18 8.89 -13.67
C ASN A 279 12.44 9.63 -13.21
N LEU A 280 12.31 10.68 -12.38
CA LEU A 280 13.44 11.42 -11.84
C LEU A 280 14.24 10.60 -10.80
N TRP A 281 13.62 9.57 -10.23
CA TRP A 281 14.20 8.80 -9.11
C TRP A 281 14.44 7.33 -9.42
N ALA A 282 14.49 7.00 -10.71
CA ALA A 282 14.83 5.66 -11.12
C ALA A 282 16.28 5.34 -10.81
N GLU A 283 16.53 4.14 -10.28
CA GLU A 283 17.85 3.60 -10.00
C GLU A 283 18.24 2.49 -10.98
N ASP A 284 19.52 2.41 -11.29
CA ASP A 284 20.08 1.31 -12.04
C ASP A 284 20.22 0.09 -11.13
N ASN A 285 19.62 -1.03 -11.52
CA ASN A 285 19.64 -2.29 -10.78
C ASN A 285 20.18 -3.41 -11.67
N PRO A 286 21.02 -4.31 -11.11
CA PRO A 286 21.49 -5.48 -11.84
C PRO A 286 20.34 -6.41 -12.20
N ALA A 287 20.36 -6.91 -13.41
CA ALA A 287 19.40 -7.87 -13.94
C ALA A 287 20.08 -8.88 -14.85
N VAL A 288 19.43 -10.02 -15.08
CA VAL A 288 19.87 -11.04 -16.03
C VAL A 288 19.16 -10.85 -17.35
N ASP A 289 19.90 -10.63 -18.44
CA ASP A 289 19.36 -10.68 -19.79
C ASP A 289 19.53 -12.11 -20.35
N PRO A 290 18.46 -12.90 -20.45
CA PRO A 290 18.54 -14.27 -20.93
C PRO A 290 18.78 -14.35 -22.44
N VAL A 291 18.48 -13.31 -23.21
CA VAL A 291 18.66 -13.25 -24.67
C VAL A 291 20.12 -12.94 -24.99
N ALA A 292 20.67 -11.89 -24.42
CA ALA A 292 22.07 -11.52 -24.57
C ALA A 292 23.00 -12.43 -23.77
N ARG A 293 22.49 -13.24 -22.83
CA ARG A 293 23.24 -14.07 -21.90
C ARG A 293 24.29 -13.26 -21.15
N SER A 294 23.86 -12.14 -20.61
CA SER A 294 24.72 -11.19 -19.88
C SER A 294 24.04 -10.65 -18.64
N VAL A 295 24.84 -10.10 -17.75
CA VAL A 295 24.36 -9.28 -16.63
C VAL A 295 24.30 -7.85 -17.14
N VAL A 296 23.16 -7.17 -16.89
CA VAL A 296 22.90 -5.81 -17.36
C VAL A 296 22.43 -4.93 -16.20
N LEU A 297 22.49 -3.62 -16.38
CA LEU A 297 21.82 -2.67 -15.52
C LEU A 297 20.48 -2.26 -16.14
N GLU A 298 19.40 -2.51 -15.44
CA GLU A 298 18.07 -2.04 -15.80
C GLU A 298 17.68 -0.87 -14.89
N ARG A 299 17.04 0.14 -15.47
CA ARG A 299 16.62 1.31 -14.73
C ARG A 299 15.21 1.09 -14.18
N TYR A 300 15.09 1.02 -12.84
CA TYR A 300 13.84 0.80 -12.15
C TYR A 300 13.37 2.05 -11.43
N GLN A 301 12.08 2.32 -11.57
CA GLN A 301 11.35 3.17 -10.62
C GLN A 301 10.97 2.32 -9.43
N THR A 302 11.07 2.88 -8.24
CA THR A 302 10.72 2.17 -7.00
C THR A 302 9.74 3.01 -6.20
N ASP A 303 8.69 2.40 -5.70
CA ASP A 303 7.78 3.03 -4.75
C ASP A 303 7.66 2.21 -3.47
N PHE A 304 7.27 2.90 -2.40
CA PHE A 304 7.02 2.29 -1.11
C PHE A 304 5.53 2.36 -0.79
N ARG A 305 4.95 1.28 -0.40
CA ARG A 305 3.72 1.24 0.37
C ARG A 305 4.11 1.23 1.84
N CYS A 306 3.95 2.37 2.51
CA CYS A 306 4.14 2.42 3.96
C CYS A 306 2.90 1.86 4.65
N LEU A 307 3.08 0.87 5.49
CA LEU A 307 2.02 0.26 6.30
C LEU A 307 2.11 0.80 7.72
N MET A 308 1.00 1.25 8.28
CA MET A 308 0.96 1.92 9.57
C MET A 308 -0.25 1.51 10.41
N GLY A 309 -0.11 1.66 11.71
CA GLY A 309 -1.14 1.41 12.70
C GLY A 309 -1.08 2.43 13.85
N PRO A 310 -1.75 2.16 14.98
CA PRO A 310 -1.84 3.10 16.12
C PRO A 310 -0.49 3.56 16.66
N GLY A 311 0.55 2.73 16.56
CA GLY A 311 1.91 3.04 16.99
C GLY A 311 2.74 3.81 15.96
N GLY A 312 2.23 4.05 14.76
CA GLY A 312 2.96 4.62 13.63
C GLY A 312 3.31 3.59 12.57
N LEU A 313 4.52 3.68 12.01
CA LEU A 313 4.95 2.81 10.92
C LEU A 313 5.13 1.35 11.38
N PHE A 314 4.46 0.40 10.71
CA PHE A 314 4.68 -1.04 10.88
C PHE A 314 5.78 -1.56 9.96
N GLY A 315 5.92 -0.95 8.80
CA GLY A 315 6.88 -1.33 7.78
C GLY A 315 6.42 -0.98 6.38
N PHE A 316 6.92 -1.72 5.40
CA PHE A 316 6.75 -1.37 3.99
C PHE A 316 6.41 -2.57 3.13
N LEU A 317 5.82 -2.31 1.97
CA LEU A 317 5.98 -3.12 0.75
C LEU A 317 6.70 -2.24 -0.27
N VAL A 318 7.76 -2.75 -0.87
CA VAL A 318 8.52 -2.02 -1.89
C VAL A 318 8.29 -2.66 -3.25
N ARG A 319 7.83 -1.83 -4.19
CA ARG A 319 7.55 -2.25 -5.57
C ARG A 319 8.52 -1.56 -6.52
N PHE A 320 8.86 -2.21 -7.62
CA PHE A 320 9.67 -1.63 -8.68
C PHE A 320 9.07 -1.94 -10.05
N GLY A 321 9.40 -1.13 -11.05
CA GLY A 321 8.95 -1.35 -12.42
C GLY A 321 9.00 -0.10 -13.27
N GLY A 322 8.15 -0.08 -14.28
CA GLY A 322 7.87 1.08 -15.13
C GLY A 322 6.82 2.01 -14.51
N VAL A 323 5.98 2.60 -15.37
CA VAL A 323 4.82 3.41 -14.97
C VAL A 323 3.56 2.69 -15.44
N PRO A 324 2.71 2.25 -14.53
CA PRO A 324 2.84 2.22 -13.07
C PRO A 324 3.79 1.13 -12.55
N THR A 325 4.25 1.25 -11.31
CA THR A 325 5.11 0.26 -10.63
C THR A 325 4.36 -0.98 -10.16
N ASN A 326 3.06 -1.03 -10.35
CA ASN A 326 2.18 -2.08 -9.86
C ASN A 326 2.55 -3.46 -10.42
N VAL A 327 2.56 -4.47 -9.57
CA VAL A 327 2.83 -5.87 -9.94
C VAL A 327 1.88 -6.33 -11.07
N GLY A 328 0.59 -5.97 -11.01
CA GLY A 328 -0.40 -6.28 -12.05
C GLY A 328 -0.13 -5.63 -13.41
N SER A 329 0.77 -4.66 -13.47
CA SER A 329 1.18 -3.96 -14.71
C SER A 329 2.61 -4.35 -15.14
N GLY A 330 3.13 -5.49 -14.69
CA GLY A 330 4.47 -5.99 -15.04
C GLY A 330 5.58 -5.49 -14.12
N GLY A 331 5.24 -4.82 -13.01
CA GLY A 331 6.19 -4.50 -11.94
C GLY A 331 6.55 -5.71 -11.10
N GLY A 332 7.39 -5.51 -10.10
CA GLY A 332 7.82 -6.53 -9.15
C GLY A 332 7.98 -5.96 -7.74
N VAL A 333 8.59 -6.73 -6.88
CA VAL A 333 8.90 -6.34 -5.50
C VAL A 333 10.40 -6.29 -5.29
N GLN A 334 10.83 -5.46 -4.34
CA GLN A 334 12.24 -5.29 -4.03
C GLN A 334 12.49 -5.52 -2.54
N PRO A 335 13.46 -6.37 -2.16
CA PRO A 335 13.86 -6.49 -0.77
C PRO A 335 14.48 -5.17 -0.29
N LEU A 336 14.40 -4.90 1.00
CA LEU A 336 14.99 -3.74 1.67
C LEU A 336 16.18 -4.17 2.51
N ALA A 337 17.15 -3.26 2.64
CA ALA A 337 18.21 -3.40 3.64
C ALA A 337 18.56 -2.04 4.24
N VAL A 338 18.82 -2.03 5.54
CA VAL A 338 19.25 -0.82 6.26
C VAL A 338 20.79 -0.78 6.26
N LEU A 339 21.34 0.32 5.77
CA LEU A 339 22.78 0.55 5.73
C LEU A 339 23.31 0.79 7.15
N ARG A 340 24.28 -0.02 7.58
CA ARG A 340 24.91 0.08 8.89
C ARG A 340 26.30 0.74 8.87
N SER A 341 26.88 0.91 7.68
CA SER A 341 28.20 1.55 7.54
C SER A 341 28.09 3.07 7.48
N GLY A 342 29.21 3.76 7.71
CA GLY A 342 29.28 5.22 7.57
C GLY A 342 29.47 5.74 6.14
N MET A 343 29.24 4.89 5.11
CA MET A 343 29.26 5.33 3.71
C MET A 343 27.91 5.90 3.30
N THR A 344 27.88 6.68 2.22
CA THR A 344 26.64 7.19 1.63
C THR A 344 25.84 6.07 0.97
N VAL A 345 24.51 6.25 0.82
CA VAL A 345 23.68 5.28 0.09
C VAL A 345 24.13 5.16 -1.36
N ARG A 346 24.53 6.27 -1.99
CA ARG A 346 25.06 6.28 -3.36
C ARG A 346 26.27 5.39 -3.50
N GLU A 347 27.27 5.56 -2.62
CA GLU A 347 28.46 4.73 -2.59
C GLU A 347 28.12 3.25 -2.35
N ALA A 348 27.21 2.95 -1.43
CA ALA A 348 26.74 1.59 -1.17
C ALA A 348 26.09 0.96 -2.40
N VAL A 349 25.19 1.69 -3.09
CA VAL A 349 24.54 1.26 -4.32
C VAL A 349 25.55 0.98 -5.43
N GLU A 350 26.51 1.88 -5.65
CA GLU A 350 27.56 1.72 -6.67
C GLU A 350 28.42 0.47 -6.40
N ARG A 351 28.83 0.26 -5.15
CA ARG A 351 29.61 -0.93 -4.75
C ARG A 351 28.81 -2.23 -4.94
N VAL A 352 27.56 -2.24 -4.52
CA VAL A 352 26.68 -3.42 -4.68
C VAL A 352 26.43 -3.72 -6.16
N ASN A 353 26.11 -2.69 -6.97
CA ASN A 353 25.92 -2.87 -8.40
C ASN A 353 27.21 -3.42 -9.05
N ALA A 354 28.38 -2.86 -8.74
CA ALA A 354 29.65 -3.34 -9.27
C ALA A 354 29.93 -4.80 -8.88
N ALA A 355 29.65 -5.17 -7.63
CA ALA A 355 29.86 -6.54 -7.17
C ALA A 355 28.96 -7.52 -7.90
N VAL A 356 27.68 -7.21 -8.09
CA VAL A 356 26.74 -8.09 -8.82
C VAL A 356 27.06 -8.16 -10.31
N MET A 357 27.45 -7.03 -10.93
CA MET A 357 27.85 -6.98 -12.34
C MET A 357 29.12 -7.80 -12.64
N ASN A 358 29.95 -8.06 -11.65
CA ASN A 358 31.14 -8.89 -11.77
C ASN A 358 30.87 -10.40 -11.60
N ILE A 359 29.66 -10.81 -11.27
CA ILE A 359 29.27 -12.22 -11.19
C ILE A 359 29.08 -12.76 -12.61
N GLU A 360 29.64 -13.94 -12.86
CA GLU A 360 29.45 -14.62 -14.15
C GLU A 360 27.96 -14.87 -14.42
N TYR A 361 27.55 -14.69 -15.69
CA TYR A 361 26.15 -14.84 -16.10
C TYR A 361 25.52 -16.16 -15.62
N GLY A 362 26.29 -17.27 -15.73
CA GLY A 362 25.79 -18.58 -15.32
C GLY A 362 25.43 -18.63 -13.84
N ASP A 363 26.29 -18.13 -12.96
CA ASP A 363 26.09 -18.11 -11.52
C ASP A 363 24.94 -17.19 -11.12
N LEU A 364 24.88 -15.99 -11.71
CA LEU A 364 23.79 -15.06 -11.41
C LEU A 364 22.43 -15.59 -11.91
N ARG A 365 22.41 -16.24 -13.08
CA ARG A 365 21.21 -16.89 -13.60
C ARG A 365 20.71 -18.01 -12.67
N GLU A 366 21.62 -18.81 -12.10
CA GLU A 366 21.23 -19.82 -11.11
C GLU A 366 20.64 -19.18 -9.85
N ILE A 367 21.18 -18.06 -9.38
CA ILE A 367 20.61 -17.31 -8.24
C ILE A 367 19.18 -16.86 -8.54
N VAL A 368 18.93 -16.31 -9.75
CA VAL A 368 17.59 -15.87 -10.16
C VAL A 368 16.62 -17.05 -10.26
N LEU A 369 17.03 -18.19 -10.82
CA LEU A 369 16.18 -19.39 -10.88
C LEU A 369 15.83 -19.93 -9.49
N ASP A 370 16.77 -19.89 -8.54
CA ASP A 370 16.48 -20.26 -7.16
C ASP A 370 15.57 -19.25 -6.47
N GLN A 371 15.69 -17.96 -6.77
CA GLN A 371 14.79 -16.92 -6.31
C GLN A 371 13.36 -17.19 -6.78
N GLU A 372 13.17 -17.49 -8.06
CA GLU A 372 11.87 -17.87 -8.62
C GLU A 372 11.30 -19.14 -7.98
N LYS A 373 12.15 -20.15 -7.76
CA LYS A 373 11.75 -21.37 -7.08
C LYS A 373 11.29 -21.11 -5.64
N MET A 374 12.04 -20.31 -4.87
CA MET A 374 11.64 -19.91 -3.52
C MET A 374 10.30 -19.16 -3.52
N ALA A 375 10.07 -18.31 -4.52
CA ALA A 375 8.78 -17.61 -4.66
C ALA A 375 7.62 -18.60 -4.93
N LEU A 376 7.83 -19.60 -5.77
CA LEU A 376 6.84 -20.65 -6.02
C LEU A 376 6.56 -21.50 -4.77
N ASP A 377 7.60 -21.88 -4.04
CA ASP A 377 7.49 -22.67 -2.80
C ASP A 377 6.68 -21.91 -1.71
N GLU A 378 6.84 -20.58 -1.64
CA GLU A 378 6.07 -19.69 -0.75
C GLU A 378 4.70 -19.29 -1.34
N ARG A 379 4.29 -19.81 -2.49
CA ARG A 379 3.09 -19.38 -3.25
C ARG A 379 3.07 -17.85 -3.51
N PHE A 380 4.24 -17.28 -3.67
CA PHE A 380 4.42 -15.86 -3.97
C PHE A 380 4.26 -15.63 -5.46
N THR A 381 3.02 -15.74 -5.93
CA THR A 381 2.64 -15.70 -7.34
C THR A 381 1.61 -14.63 -7.60
N TYR A 382 1.59 -14.14 -8.83
CA TYR A 382 0.55 -13.26 -9.33
C TYR A 382 0.18 -13.65 -10.76
N LEU A 383 -1.13 -13.86 -11.03
CA LEU A 383 -1.68 -14.29 -12.31
C LEU A 383 -1.00 -15.55 -12.88
N LEU A 384 0.07 -15.40 -13.63
CA LEU A 384 0.65 -16.47 -14.46
C LEU A 384 2.00 -16.99 -13.95
N GLY A 385 2.45 -16.59 -12.78
CA GLY A 385 3.76 -17.06 -12.32
C GLY A 385 4.27 -16.37 -11.06
N PRO A 386 5.54 -16.62 -10.69
CA PRO A 386 6.15 -16.00 -9.53
C PRO A 386 6.23 -14.48 -9.70
N ILE A 387 6.03 -13.76 -8.60
CA ILE A 387 6.20 -12.31 -8.60
C ILE A 387 7.67 -12.00 -8.86
N ARG A 388 7.92 -11.14 -9.87
CA ARG A 388 9.28 -10.68 -10.19
C ARG A 388 9.91 -9.99 -8.98
N MET A 389 11.16 -10.32 -8.69
CA MET A 389 11.91 -9.72 -7.59
C MET A 389 13.22 -9.10 -8.08
N ALA A 390 13.56 -7.92 -7.56
CA ALA A 390 14.85 -7.32 -7.82
C ALA A 390 15.96 -8.12 -7.11
N ILE A 391 17.10 -8.28 -7.79
CA ILE A 391 18.27 -8.99 -7.25
C ILE A 391 18.93 -8.19 -6.13
N ARG A 392 19.06 -6.88 -6.35
CA ARG A 392 19.64 -5.95 -5.37
C ARG A 392 18.57 -5.44 -4.41
N PRO A 393 18.85 -5.38 -3.09
CA PRO A 393 17.93 -4.72 -2.17
C PRO A 393 17.87 -3.20 -2.43
N ARG A 394 16.75 -2.56 -2.14
CA ARG A 394 16.70 -1.12 -1.95
C ARG A 394 17.43 -0.80 -0.65
N ILE A 395 18.43 0.06 -0.73
CA ILE A 395 19.25 0.46 0.43
C ILE A 395 18.62 1.72 1.02
N ILE A 396 18.37 1.68 2.32
CA ILE A 396 17.84 2.81 3.10
C ILE A 396 18.70 3.03 4.34
N THR A 397 18.60 4.20 4.94
CA THR A 397 19.32 4.55 6.17
C THR A 397 18.39 4.63 7.38
N PRO A 398 18.91 4.62 8.62
CA PRO A 398 18.12 4.96 9.81
C PRO A 398 17.45 6.35 9.73
N GLY A 399 18.10 7.31 9.03
CA GLY A 399 17.53 8.63 8.77
C GLY A 399 16.27 8.57 7.90
N HIS A 400 16.30 7.74 6.84
CA HIS A 400 15.12 7.48 6.01
C HIS A 400 13.97 6.87 6.82
N LEU A 401 14.27 5.88 7.67
CA LEU A 401 13.26 5.27 8.54
C LEU A 401 12.62 6.30 9.47
N THR A 402 13.42 7.17 10.08
CA THR A 402 12.92 8.25 10.95
C THR A 402 12.02 9.24 10.20
N ALA A 403 12.39 9.60 8.96
CA ALA A 403 11.59 10.48 8.13
C ALA A 403 10.23 9.85 7.76
N LEU A 404 10.24 8.57 7.39
CA LEU A 404 9.03 7.79 7.07
C LEU A 404 8.12 7.61 8.29
N GLU A 405 8.70 7.35 9.48
CA GLU A 405 7.93 7.27 10.72
C GLU A 405 7.21 8.58 11.04
N ARG A 406 7.92 9.70 10.93
CA ARG A 406 7.34 11.03 11.15
C ARG A 406 6.20 11.31 10.18
N TYR A 407 6.38 10.99 8.90
CA TYR A 407 5.35 11.15 7.89
C TYR A 407 4.13 10.26 8.20
N CYS A 408 4.32 8.98 8.52
CA CYS A 408 3.22 8.08 8.85
C CYS A 408 2.42 8.53 10.08
N ARG A 409 3.07 9.15 11.07
CA ARG A 409 2.38 9.76 12.21
C ARG A 409 1.53 10.96 11.80
N CYS A 410 2.02 11.82 10.89
CA CYS A 410 1.23 12.91 10.32
C CYS A 410 -0.01 12.35 9.62
N MET A 411 0.18 11.37 8.75
CA MET A 411 -0.91 10.76 8.00
C MET A 411 -1.96 10.10 8.92
N TRP A 412 -1.53 9.40 9.97
CA TRP A 412 -2.43 8.83 10.97
C TRP A 412 -3.28 9.91 11.65
N THR A 413 -2.64 11.00 12.07
CA THR A 413 -3.32 12.13 12.70
C THR A 413 -4.30 12.81 11.74
N ASP A 414 -3.89 13.00 10.50
CA ASP A 414 -4.72 13.62 9.47
C ASP A 414 -5.93 12.75 9.10
N SER A 415 -5.77 11.43 9.12
CA SER A 415 -6.91 10.51 8.95
C SER A 415 -7.94 10.66 10.08
N GLN A 416 -7.51 10.91 11.34
CA GLN A 416 -8.43 11.20 12.45
C GLN A 416 -9.17 12.54 12.25
N VAL A 417 -8.48 13.54 11.71
CA VAL A 417 -9.11 14.83 11.37
C VAL A 417 -10.14 14.65 10.26
N LEU A 418 -9.81 13.88 9.21
CA LEU A 418 -10.75 13.56 8.14
C LEU A 418 -12.00 12.83 8.66
N GLU A 419 -11.82 11.79 9.50
CA GLU A 419 -12.96 11.08 10.07
C GLU A 419 -13.87 12.01 10.88
N LYS A 420 -13.27 12.86 11.72
CA LYS A 420 -14.02 13.86 12.47
C LYS A 420 -14.82 14.79 11.55
N MET A 421 -14.21 15.33 10.50
CA MET A 421 -14.87 16.18 9.52
C MET A 421 -16.01 15.44 8.81
N TRP A 422 -15.81 14.17 8.48
CA TRP A 422 -16.85 13.35 7.88
C TRP A 422 -18.04 13.17 8.84
N LEU A 423 -17.81 12.80 10.09
CA LEU A 423 -18.85 12.61 11.09
C LEU A 423 -19.65 13.90 11.37
N GLU A 424 -19.02 15.06 11.20
CA GLU A 424 -19.62 16.39 11.32
C GLU A 424 -20.32 16.85 10.02
N GLY A 425 -20.26 16.08 8.92
CA GLY A 425 -20.86 16.41 7.62
C GLY A 425 -20.07 17.40 6.78
N ALA A 426 -18.86 17.77 7.18
CA ALA A 426 -18.04 18.74 6.45
C ALA A 426 -17.40 18.17 5.16
N LEU A 427 -17.48 16.86 4.94
CA LEU A 427 -16.93 16.17 3.77
C LEU A 427 -18.00 15.59 2.82
N ASP A 428 -19.28 15.87 3.04
CA ASP A 428 -20.37 15.27 2.27
C ASP A 428 -20.24 15.53 0.75
N ASP A 429 -19.73 16.71 0.36
CA ASP A 429 -19.48 17.06 -1.05
C ASP A 429 -18.27 16.33 -1.67
N TYR A 430 -17.42 15.72 -0.86
CA TYR A 430 -16.19 15.05 -1.30
C TYR A 430 -16.31 13.53 -1.32
N ILE A 431 -17.28 12.96 -0.60
CA ILE A 431 -17.45 11.52 -0.43
C ILE A 431 -18.39 10.97 -1.50
N GLY A 432 -17.85 10.19 -2.44
CA GLY A 432 -18.59 9.60 -3.55
C GLY A 432 -18.97 8.13 -3.30
N ILE A 433 -19.42 7.77 -2.08
CA ILE A 433 -19.85 6.40 -1.77
C ILE A 433 -21.38 6.34 -1.58
N GLU A 434 -21.95 5.15 -1.76
CA GLU A 434 -23.41 4.96 -1.69
C GLU A 434 -23.95 5.11 -0.25
N LYS A 435 -25.23 5.43 -0.15
CA LYS A 435 -25.89 5.67 1.13
C LYS A 435 -25.84 4.46 2.06
N GLU A 436 -26.03 3.27 1.52
CA GLU A 436 -26.02 2.01 2.26
C GLU A 436 -24.63 1.74 2.87
N GLU A 437 -23.57 2.07 2.16
CA GLU A 437 -22.20 1.97 2.67
C GLU A 437 -21.93 2.98 3.79
N LEU A 438 -22.44 4.21 3.65
CA LEU A 438 -22.37 5.22 4.72
C LEU A 438 -23.11 4.76 5.98
N GLU A 439 -24.24 4.05 5.84
CA GLU A 439 -24.96 3.46 6.96
C GLU A 439 -24.10 2.40 7.68
N ILE A 440 -23.43 1.51 6.92
CA ILE A 440 -22.48 0.54 7.50
C ILE A 440 -21.32 1.24 8.19
N ALA A 441 -20.71 2.24 7.56
CA ALA A 441 -19.63 3.01 8.14
C ALA A 441 -20.01 3.67 9.47
N ARG A 442 -21.25 4.17 9.59
CA ARG A 442 -21.80 4.75 10.83
C ARG A 442 -22.06 3.74 11.93
N MET A 443 -22.21 2.44 11.61
CA MET A 443 -22.33 1.39 12.63
C MET A 443 -21.02 1.20 13.41
N GLN A 444 -19.88 1.44 12.76
CA GLN A 444 -18.56 1.28 13.38
C GLN A 444 -17.63 2.46 13.03
N PRO A 445 -17.83 3.66 13.62
CA PRO A 445 -16.86 4.75 13.50
C PRO A 445 -15.49 4.31 14.00
N TRP A 446 -14.45 4.78 13.34
CA TRP A 446 -13.07 4.38 13.69
C TRP A 446 -12.58 5.02 14.99
N LYS A 447 -12.77 6.33 15.17
CA LYS A 447 -12.40 7.11 16.39
C LYS A 447 -10.93 6.95 16.79
N GLY A 448 -10.03 6.74 15.83
CA GLY A 448 -8.61 6.57 16.08
C GLY A 448 -8.21 5.24 16.74
N GLY A 449 -9.11 4.25 16.77
CA GLY A 449 -8.85 2.92 17.31
C GLY A 449 -7.89 2.08 16.45
N PRO A 450 -7.70 0.81 16.79
CA PRO A 450 -6.86 -0.09 16.01
C PRO A 450 -7.33 -0.22 14.54
N ALA A 451 -6.41 0.03 13.62
CA ALA A 451 -6.58 -0.09 12.18
C ALA A 451 -5.21 -0.25 11.52
N VAL A 452 -5.16 -0.78 10.31
CA VAL A 452 -3.97 -0.77 9.46
C VAL A 452 -4.25 0.08 8.23
N PHE A 453 -3.39 1.05 7.98
CA PHE A 453 -3.48 1.96 6.85
C PHE A 453 -2.25 1.85 5.96
N ALA A 454 -2.38 2.25 4.72
CA ALA A 454 -1.24 2.40 3.83
C ALA A 454 -1.22 3.76 3.13
N SER A 455 -0.01 4.24 2.88
CA SER A 455 0.27 5.32 1.95
C SER A 455 1.12 4.77 0.82
N ASP A 456 0.62 4.90 -0.41
CA ASP A 456 1.27 4.37 -1.59
C ASP A 456 2.00 5.46 -2.37
N GLY A 457 3.05 5.04 -3.02
CA GLY A 457 3.77 5.87 -3.94
C GLY A 457 4.68 6.90 -3.31
N LEU A 458 4.95 6.78 -2.00
CA LEU A 458 5.96 7.58 -1.39
C LEU A 458 7.31 7.09 -1.81
N PHE A 459 8.09 7.90 -2.30
CA PHE A 459 9.28 7.75 -2.34
C PHE A 459 10.26 7.27 -2.99
N SER A 460 10.77 7.05 -3.35
CA SER A 460 11.83 6.58 -4.15
C SER A 460 12.57 7.65 -4.82
N PHE A 461 12.83 8.63 -4.08
CA PHE A 461 13.45 9.79 -4.66
C PHE A 461 14.94 9.68 -4.44
N GLY A 462 15.74 9.92 -5.42
CA GLY A 462 17.19 9.77 -5.39
C GLY A 462 17.94 10.66 -4.41
N ALA A 463 17.23 11.52 -3.66
CA ALA A 463 17.83 12.28 -2.59
C ALA A 463 18.13 11.39 -1.39
N HIS A 464 19.34 11.44 -0.94
CA HIS A 464 19.80 10.78 0.26
C HIS A 464 20.07 11.85 1.32
N PRO A 465 19.56 11.73 2.57
CA PRO A 465 19.76 12.74 3.60
C PRO A 465 21.22 13.10 3.87
N GLU A 466 22.11 12.17 3.63
CA GLU A 466 23.56 12.35 3.75
C GLU A 466 24.20 13.07 2.57
N ASP A 467 23.49 13.25 1.48
CA ASP A 467 23.97 13.98 0.28
C ASP A 467 23.62 15.47 0.33
N GLY A 468 22.87 15.90 1.35
CA GLY A 468 22.39 17.28 1.52
C GLY A 468 23.21 18.13 2.47
#